data_34cfbd9496f385a8d0de58c44ae1dfe7
#
_entry.id   34cfbd9496f385a8d0de58c44ae1dfe7
#
_cell.length_a   1.000
_cell.length_b   1.000
_cell.length_c   1.000
_cell.angle_alpha   90.00
_cell.angle_beta   90.00
_cell.angle_gamma   90.00
#
_symmetry.space_group_name_H-M   'P 1'
#
loop_
_entity.id
_entity.type
_entity.pdbx_description
1 polymer ?
#
loop_
_entity_poly.entity_id
_entity_poly.type
_entity_poly.pdbx_seq_one_letter_code
_entity_poly.pdbx_strand_id
1 'polypeptide(L)'
;MKAVVVGSGIGGLTTSIRLAAADHHVVVLERNPIVGGKVADLDEAGYRFDLGPTALTLPHLFDDVFRLADTTLADEVELVRLDPQIRCWWPNGSTLDLRDDPVETIAEIERLAPGSGLAWHEFAEHTAKLWETSERTILSAPPGSSLSRVTSPLERARIDARRTLAKASASFFDDERLQQLVNRYATYSGSSPYRAPATLAGAAHIEQAHGVWHVTGGIGRLRDALARVAGSMGVEIRTDVDVGRISVQGGAVAGVELADGGSEPAEIVVSNVDASHLYVDLLPSPKQARQLDKAGPSTSAFVLCAAIRGRTEGIAHHNVFFPLHDRQEFQFLEAGQLAIDQTIHASVSAVTDPGQAPPDSENWCIRVTTPPAIGIDRKLMTAGVLNRLAERGFDLRNRVEFTRTLLPADFDARYRAPGGAIHGTSSNGKRAVFSRPDNVGPVDGLYLVGGSAHPGGGLPFVAAGARIVADLVADRHGDS
;
A
#
# COMPACT_ATOMS: atom_id res chain seq x y z
N MET A 1 -14.31 27.65 -1.82
CA MET A 1 -12.95 28.05 -1.37
C MET A 1 -11.91 27.47 -2.33
N LYS A 2 -10.69 28.02 -2.34
CA LYS A 2 -9.60 27.48 -3.15
C LYS A 2 -8.78 26.48 -2.33
N ALA A 3 -8.59 25.28 -2.88
CA ALA A 3 -7.81 24.22 -2.29
C ALA A 3 -6.61 23.85 -3.17
N VAL A 4 -5.43 23.73 -2.57
CA VAL A 4 -4.22 23.19 -3.23
C VAL A 4 -3.92 21.81 -2.67
N VAL A 5 -3.78 20.83 -3.56
CA VAL A 5 -3.36 19.47 -3.23
C VAL A 5 -1.90 19.29 -3.66
N VAL A 6 -1.01 19.01 -2.72
CA VAL A 6 0.41 18.82 -2.97
C VAL A 6 0.70 17.32 -3.17
N GLY A 7 0.96 16.94 -4.42
CA GLY A 7 1.20 15.57 -4.86
C GLY A 7 -0.05 14.87 -5.40
N SER A 8 0.06 14.36 -6.63
CA SER A 8 -1.00 13.66 -7.37
C SER A 8 -1.02 12.16 -7.16
N GLY A 9 -0.53 11.64 -6.03
CA GLY A 9 -0.73 10.23 -5.67
C GLY A 9 -2.23 9.90 -5.52
N ILE A 10 -2.58 8.62 -5.39
CA ILE A 10 -3.99 8.19 -5.30
C ILE A 10 -4.78 8.97 -4.22
N GLY A 11 -4.16 9.25 -3.07
CA GLY A 11 -4.80 10.06 -2.03
C GLY A 11 -5.10 11.49 -2.47
N GLY A 12 -4.15 12.13 -3.16
CA GLY A 12 -4.33 13.48 -3.70
C GLY A 12 -5.41 13.53 -4.77
N LEU A 13 -5.39 12.63 -5.75
CA LEU A 13 -6.41 12.53 -6.81
C LEU A 13 -7.80 12.25 -6.21
N THR A 14 -7.90 11.29 -5.31
CA THR A 14 -9.18 10.93 -4.66
C THR A 14 -9.72 12.09 -3.81
N THR A 15 -8.85 12.80 -3.07
CA THR A 15 -9.25 13.98 -2.29
C THR A 15 -9.66 15.11 -3.21
N SER A 16 -8.97 15.35 -4.32
CA SER A 16 -9.30 16.43 -5.25
C SER A 16 -10.69 16.26 -5.87
N ILE A 17 -11.09 15.02 -6.23
CA ILE A 17 -12.44 14.70 -6.70
C ILE A 17 -13.48 15.02 -5.63
N ARG A 18 -13.24 14.61 -4.37
CA ARG A 18 -14.18 14.86 -3.26
C ARG A 18 -14.33 16.35 -2.95
N LEU A 19 -13.24 17.10 -2.98
CA LEU A 19 -13.29 18.56 -2.77
C LEU A 19 -13.97 19.28 -3.94
N ALA A 20 -13.73 18.85 -5.19
CA ALA A 20 -14.44 19.40 -6.34
C ALA A 20 -15.94 19.12 -6.28
N ALA A 21 -16.35 17.92 -5.84
CA ALA A 21 -17.77 17.57 -5.61
C ALA A 21 -18.42 18.41 -4.50
N ALA A 22 -17.63 19.02 -3.61
CA ALA A 22 -18.07 19.98 -2.58
C ALA A 22 -17.88 21.45 -3.02
N ASP A 23 -17.86 21.72 -4.32
CA ASP A 23 -17.77 23.05 -4.93
C ASP A 23 -16.51 23.85 -4.55
N HIS A 24 -15.41 23.17 -4.18
CA HIS A 24 -14.13 23.83 -4.03
C HIS A 24 -13.41 23.96 -5.39
N HIS A 25 -12.70 25.07 -5.59
CA HIS A 25 -11.78 25.23 -6.71
C HIS A 25 -10.46 24.53 -6.38
N VAL A 26 -10.14 23.43 -7.06
CA VAL A 26 -9.02 22.55 -6.69
C VAL A 26 -7.90 22.60 -7.70
N VAL A 27 -6.66 22.81 -7.22
CA VAL A 27 -5.42 22.74 -7.99
C VAL A 27 -4.54 21.64 -7.40
N VAL A 28 -4.15 20.67 -8.21
CA VAL A 28 -3.21 19.59 -7.84
C VAL A 28 -1.84 19.93 -8.42
N LEU A 29 -0.82 19.97 -7.57
CA LEU A 29 0.57 20.24 -7.95
C LEU A 29 1.41 18.97 -7.79
N GLU A 30 1.99 18.48 -8.89
CA GLU A 30 2.80 17.27 -8.94
C GLU A 30 4.20 17.59 -9.47
N ARG A 31 5.22 17.18 -8.72
CA ARG A 31 6.62 17.41 -9.09
C ARG A 31 7.11 16.54 -10.25
N ASN A 32 6.53 15.36 -10.42
CA ASN A 32 6.91 14.43 -11.48
C ASN A 32 6.10 14.70 -12.76
N PRO A 33 6.58 14.29 -13.93
CA PRO A 33 5.86 14.47 -15.20
C PRO A 33 4.60 13.60 -15.33
N ILE A 34 4.44 12.59 -14.45
CA ILE A 34 3.33 11.63 -14.48
C ILE A 34 2.64 11.64 -13.11
N VAL A 35 1.30 11.69 -13.14
CA VAL A 35 0.46 11.58 -11.94
C VAL A 35 0.49 10.16 -11.34
N GLY A 36 0.02 10.01 -10.09
CA GLY A 36 -0.22 8.70 -9.47
C GLY A 36 0.73 8.32 -8.34
N GLY A 37 1.84 9.02 -8.20
CA GLY A 37 2.79 8.77 -7.14
C GLY A 37 3.32 7.32 -7.19
N LYS A 38 3.11 6.55 -6.09
CA LYS A 38 3.55 5.15 -5.99
C LYS A 38 2.78 4.16 -6.88
N VAL A 39 1.66 4.57 -7.48
CA VAL A 39 0.99 3.83 -8.57
C VAL A 39 1.68 4.22 -9.88
N ALA A 40 2.84 3.65 -10.11
CA ALA A 40 3.65 3.84 -11.28
C ALA A 40 3.73 2.53 -12.06
N ASP A 41 3.88 2.62 -13.35
CA ASP A 41 4.03 1.52 -14.29
C ASP A 41 5.28 1.69 -15.15
N LEU A 42 5.71 0.60 -15.76
CA LEU A 42 6.73 0.54 -16.79
C LEU A 42 6.13 -0.17 -18.00
N ASP A 43 6.15 0.50 -19.16
CA ASP A 43 5.81 -0.08 -20.45
C ASP A 43 7.05 -0.08 -21.33
N GLU A 44 7.58 -1.25 -21.65
CA GLU A 44 8.78 -1.40 -22.44
C GLU A 44 8.74 -2.66 -23.30
N ALA A 45 8.99 -2.55 -24.58
CA ALA A 45 9.05 -3.65 -25.53
C ALA A 45 7.80 -4.54 -25.55
N GLY A 46 6.61 -3.98 -25.27
CA GLY A 46 5.35 -4.70 -25.17
C GLY A 46 5.10 -5.41 -23.84
N TYR A 47 5.99 -5.27 -22.87
CA TYR A 47 5.79 -5.72 -21.51
C TYR A 47 5.34 -4.56 -20.63
N ARG A 48 4.32 -4.79 -19.81
CA ARG A 48 3.84 -3.83 -18.83
C ARG A 48 4.01 -4.37 -17.42
N PHE A 49 4.50 -3.54 -16.49
CA PHE A 49 4.77 -3.89 -15.10
C PHE A 49 4.20 -2.83 -14.16
N ASP A 50 3.48 -3.24 -13.15
CA ASP A 50 3.09 -2.38 -12.03
C ASP A 50 4.26 -2.26 -11.04
N LEU A 51 4.88 -1.09 -10.94
CA LEU A 51 6.04 -0.83 -10.08
C LEU A 51 5.65 -0.60 -8.60
N GLY A 52 4.38 -0.28 -8.37
CA GLY A 52 3.76 -0.04 -7.07
C GLY A 52 2.85 -1.20 -6.62
N PRO A 53 1.63 -0.92 -6.11
CA PRO A 53 0.65 -1.96 -5.83
C PRO A 53 0.33 -2.74 -7.10
N THR A 54 0.03 -4.04 -6.96
CA THR A 54 -0.29 -4.95 -8.08
C THR A 54 -1.70 -5.53 -7.97
N ALA A 55 -2.41 -5.20 -6.89
CA ALA A 55 -3.75 -5.69 -6.64
C ALA A 55 -4.63 -4.59 -6.05
N LEU A 56 -5.91 -4.67 -6.33
CA LEU A 56 -6.96 -3.87 -5.71
C LEU A 56 -7.75 -4.75 -4.73
N THR A 57 -8.02 -4.22 -3.55
CA THR A 57 -8.98 -4.76 -2.59
C THR A 57 -9.99 -3.66 -2.23
N LEU A 58 -11.15 -4.02 -1.69
CA LEU A 58 -12.22 -3.07 -1.33
C LEU A 58 -12.58 -2.10 -2.48
N PRO A 59 -12.90 -2.59 -3.68
CA PRO A 59 -13.14 -1.74 -4.86
C PRO A 59 -14.28 -0.73 -4.65
N HIS A 60 -15.24 -1.01 -3.76
CA HIS A 60 -16.35 -0.11 -3.44
C HIS A 60 -15.88 1.25 -2.91
N LEU A 61 -14.71 1.34 -2.26
CA LEU A 61 -14.16 2.64 -1.81
C LEU A 61 -13.76 3.55 -2.96
N PHE A 62 -13.45 2.99 -4.13
CA PHE A 62 -13.20 3.74 -5.35
C PHE A 62 -14.50 4.00 -6.12
N ASP A 63 -15.45 3.05 -6.12
CA ASP A 63 -16.76 3.26 -6.70
C ASP A 63 -17.47 4.46 -6.06
N ASP A 64 -17.37 4.62 -4.73
CA ASP A 64 -17.86 5.80 -3.99
C ASP A 64 -17.25 7.12 -4.50
N VAL A 65 -16.00 7.09 -4.98
CA VAL A 65 -15.33 8.29 -5.53
C VAL A 65 -15.85 8.61 -6.92
N PHE A 66 -15.97 7.60 -7.78
CA PHE A 66 -16.45 7.78 -9.16
C PHE A 66 -17.92 8.23 -9.19
N ARG A 67 -18.76 7.74 -8.27
CA ARG A 67 -20.15 8.18 -8.13
C ARG A 67 -20.32 9.68 -7.84
N LEU A 68 -19.33 10.34 -7.26
CA LEU A 68 -19.33 11.80 -7.08
C LEU A 68 -19.24 12.56 -8.41
N ALA A 69 -18.82 11.91 -9.47
CA ALA A 69 -18.71 12.44 -10.81
C ALA A 69 -19.73 11.80 -11.80
N ASP A 70 -20.85 11.27 -11.28
CA ASP A 70 -21.92 10.63 -12.04
C ASP A 70 -21.46 9.45 -12.94
N THR A 71 -20.38 8.76 -12.53
CA THR A 71 -19.88 7.53 -13.17
C THR A 71 -19.67 6.42 -12.15
N THR A 72 -19.23 5.25 -12.54
CA THR A 72 -18.94 4.13 -11.65
C THR A 72 -17.53 3.60 -11.87
N LEU A 73 -16.98 2.87 -10.87
CA LEU A 73 -15.70 2.20 -11.05
C LEU A 73 -15.71 1.24 -12.26
N ALA A 74 -16.84 0.55 -12.50
CA ALA A 74 -17.00 -0.40 -13.58
C ALA A 74 -17.06 0.27 -14.97
N ASP A 75 -17.52 1.51 -15.06
CA ASP A 75 -17.50 2.30 -16.29
C ASP A 75 -16.08 2.77 -16.64
N GLU A 76 -15.23 2.90 -15.65
CA GLU A 76 -13.92 3.51 -15.75
C GLU A 76 -12.78 2.51 -15.92
N VAL A 77 -12.87 1.34 -15.28
CA VAL A 77 -11.87 0.26 -15.32
C VAL A 77 -12.54 -1.11 -15.25
N GLU A 78 -11.97 -2.05 -15.99
CA GLU A 78 -12.38 -3.45 -15.92
C GLU A 78 -11.62 -4.14 -14.78
N LEU A 79 -12.36 -4.86 -13.92
CA LEU A 79 -11.82 -5.61 -12.79
C LEU A 79 -11.98 -7.11 -12.99
N VAL A 80 -10.90 -7.85 -12.82
CA VAL A 80 -10.89 -9.31 -12.82
C VAL A 80 -10.62 -9.82 -11.40
N ARG A 81 -11.57 -10.57 -10.83
CA ARG A 81 -11.38 -11.21 -9.53
C ARG A 81 -10.44 -12.38 -9.67
N LEU A 82 -9.42 -12.42 -8.83
CA LEU A 82 -8.35 -13.42 -8.93
C LEU A 82 -8.70 -14.70 -8.19
N ASP A 83 -8.50 -15.84 -8.85
CA ASP A 83 -8.58 -17.16 -8.25
C ASP A 83 -7.53 -18.10 -8.89
N PRO A 84 -6.54 -18.59 -8.12
CA PRO A 84 -6.29 -18.24 -6.73
C PRO A 84 -5.93 -16.76 -6.53
N GLN A 85 -6.31 -16.21 -5.39
CA GLN A 85 -5.92 -14.86 -4.99
C GLN A 85 -4.40 -14.74 -4.85
N ILE A 86 -3.78 -15.77 -4.23
CA ILE A 86 -2.34 -15.91 -4.04
C ILE A 86 -2.00 -17.40 -4.03
N ARG A 87 -0.91 -17.78 -4.70
CA ARG A 87 -0.26 -19.09 -4.57
C ARG A 87 1.00 -18.98 -3.74
N CYS A 88 1.11 -19.81 -2.71
CA CYS A 88 2.21 -19.85 -1.77
C CYS A 88 3.10 -21.07 -2.02
N TRP A 89 4.41 -20.90 -1.87
CA TRP A 89 5.43 -21.90 -2.15
C TRP A 89 6.42 -21.98 -0.99
N TRP A 90 6.74 -23.18 -0.52
CA TRP A 90 7.75 -23.42 0.51
C TRP A 90 8.94 -24.21 -0.02
N PRO A 91 10.12 -24.10 0.62
CA PRO A 91 11.35 -24.78 0.17
C PRO A 91 11.25 -26.31 0.09
N ASN A 92 10.34 -26.92 0.85
CA ASN A 92 10.08 -28.36 0.83
C ASN A 92 9.18 -28.81 -0.34
N GLY A 93 8.85 -27.91 -1.26
CA GLY A 93 7.98 -28.18 -2.42
C GLY A 93 6.49 -28.15 -2.11
N SER A 94 6.07 -27.90 -0.85
CA SER A 94 4.65 -27.75 -0.55
C SER A 94 4.10 -26.42 -1.09
N THR A 95 2.81 -26.45 -1.47
CA THR A 95 2.09 -25.31 -2.04
C THR A 95 0.76 -25.13 -1.34
N LEU A 96 0.25 -23.89 -1.39
CA LEU A 96 -1.10 -23.53 -0.93
C LEU A 96 -1.68 -22.48 -1.85
N ASP A 97 -2.93 -22.66 -2.27
CA ASP A 97 -3.72 -21.64 -2.93
C ASP A 97 -4.69 -21.00 -1.93
N LEU A 98 -4.60 -19.69 -1.76
CA LEU A 98 -5.71 -18.94 -1.18
C LEU A 98 -6.74 -18.70 -2.27
N ARG A 99 -7.84 -19.43 -2.18
CA ARG A 99 -8.93 -19.41 -3.17
C ARG A 99 -9.89 -18.27 -2.88
N ASP A 100 -10.64 -17.89 -3.89
CA ASP A 100 -11.71 -16.91 -3.73
C ASP A 100 -12.88 -17.49 -2.90
N ASP A 101 -13.19 -18.78 -3.05
CA ASP A 101 -14.12 -19.48 -2.19
C ASP A 101 -13.45 -19.85 -0.85
N PRO A 102 -14.00 -19.38 0.31
CA PRO A 102 -13.49 -19.74 1.63
C PRO A 102 -13.51 -21.23 1.92
N VAL A 103 -14.45 -21.98 1.36
CA VAL A 103 -14.56 -23.45 1.54
C VAL A 103 -13.40 -24.15 0.84
N GLU A 104 -13.07 -23.72 -0.37
CA GLU A 104 -11.91 -24.22 -1.10
C GLU A 104 -10.60 -23.86 -0.39
N THR A 105 -10.49 -22.65 0.17
CA THR A 105 -9.34 -22.26 0.99
C THR A 105 -9.18 -23.17 2.21
N ILE A 106 -10.25 -23.52 2.92
CA ILE A 106 -10.20 -24.46 4.05
C ILE A 106 -9.72 -25.84 3.60
N ALA A 107 -10.18 -26.32 2.44
CA ALA A 107 -9.74 -27.60 1.87
C ALA A 107 -8.24 -27.60 1.52
N GLU A 108 -7.73 -26.48 0.97
CA GLU A 108 -6.31 -26.29 0.71
C GLU A 108 -5.46 -26.26 2.01
N ILE A 109 -5.96 -25.59 3.05
CA ILE A 109 -5.33 -25.57 4.38
C ILE A 109 -5.27 -26.99 4.98
N GLU A 110 -6.39 -27.73 4.92
CA GLU A 110 -6.45 -29.10 5.43
C GLU A 110 -5.51 -30.05 4.63
N ARG A 111 -5.38 -29.83 3.32
CA ARG A 111 -4.42 -30.56 2.47
C ARG A 111 -2.97 -30.25 2.85
N LEU A 112 -2.64 -28.99 3.12
CA LEU A 112 -1.29 -28.54 3.50
C LEU A 112 -0.92 -29.03 4.90
N ALA A 113 -1.81 -28.85 5.86
CA ALA A 113 -1.60 -29.10 7.29
C ALA A 113 -2.84 -29.82 7.87
N PRO A 114 -2.89 -31.18 7.78
CA PRO A 114 -4.02 -31.96 8.24
C PRO A 114 -4.43 -31.65 9.68
N GLY A 115 -5.72 -31.44 9.91
CA GLY A 115 -6.30 -31.03 11.20
C GLY A 115 -6.33 -29.51 11.43
N SER A 116 -5.86 -28.70 10.48
CA SER A 116 -5.82 -27.23 10.63
C SER A 116 -7.02 -26.50 10.02
N GLY A 117 -7.91 -27.21 9.30
CA GLY A 117 -9.07 -26.56 8.65
C GLY A 117 -10.01 -25.85 9.64
N LEU A 118 -10.27 -26.47 10.79
CA LEU A 118 -11.07 -25.83 11.85
C LEU A 118 -10.38 -24.59 12.44
N ALA A 119 -9.09 -24.68 12.72
CA ALA A 119 -8.29 -23.56 13.23
C ALA A 119 -8.27 -22.37 12.23
N TRP A 120 -8.26 -22.69 10.92
CA TRP A 120 -8.37 -21.65 9.89
C TRP A 120 -9.76 -20.99 9.89
N HIS A 121 -10.82 -21.75 10.06
CA HIS A 121 -12.16 -21.20 10.19
C HIS A 121 -12.28 -20.27 11.41
N GLU A 122 -11.77 -20.69 12.57
CA GLU A 122 -11.73 -19.86 13.78
C GLU A 122 -10.90 -18.57 13.59
N PHE A 123 -9.77 -18.67 12.88
CA PHE A 123 -8.97 -17.53 12.50
C PHE A 123 -9.73 -16.57 11.57
N ALA A 124 -10.45 -17.10 10.57
CA ALA A 124 -11.27 -16.28 9.67
C ALA A 124 -12.40 -15.54 10.41
N GLU A 125 -13.08 -16.20 11.35
CA GLU A 125 -14.06 -15.54 12.21
C GLU A 125 -13.43 -14.46 13.13
N HIS A 126 -12.25 -14.74 13.67
CA HIS A 126 -11.53 -13.76 14.48
C HIS A 126 -11.17 -12.52 13.66
N THR A 127 -10.66 -12.70 12.45
CA THR A 127 -10.26 -11.58 11.57
C THR A 127 -11.46 -10.81 11.05
N ALA A 128 -12.62 -11.44 10.85
CA ALA A 128 -13.87 -10.78 10.50
C ALA A 128 -14.32 -9.81 11.62
N LYS A 129 -14.36 -10.28 12.88
CA LYS A 129 -14.72 -9.46 14.05
C LYS A 129 -13.73 -8.31 14.28
N LEU A 130 -12.45 -8.57 14.01
CA LEU A 130 -11.39 -7.58 14.09
C LEU A 130 -11.58 -6.51 13.00
N TRP A 131 -11.88 -6.93 11.76
CA TRP A 131 -12.12 -6.02 10.65
C TRP A 131 -13.34 -5.13 10.89
N GLU A 132 -14.49 -5.69 11.25
CA GLU A 132 -15.72 -4.95 11.57
C GLU A 132 -15.46 -3.81 12.56
N THR A 133 -14.67 -4.08 13.61
CA THR A 133 -14.30 -3.05 14.59
C THR A 133 -13.33 -2.02 14.01
N SER A 134 -12.33 -2.47 13.25
CA SER A 134 -11.28 -1.60 12.69
C SER A 134 -11.81 -0.71 11.56
N GLU A 135 -12.68 -1.21 10.70
CA GLU A 135 -13.32 -0.45 9.64
C GLU A 135 -14.09 0.75 10.20
N ARG A 136 -14.94 0.51 11.20
CA ARG A 136 -15.72 1.55 11.86
C ARG A 136 -14.86 2.58 12.61
N THR A 137 -13.75 2.14 13.21
CA THR A 137 -12.94 3.00 14.11
C THR A 137 -11.74 3.63 13.42
N ILE A 138 -11.12 2.93 12.47
CA ILE A 138 -9.87 3.36 11.83
C ILE A 138 -10.16 3.99 10.46
N LEU A 139 -11.03 3.39 9.64
CA LEU A 139 -11.28 3.86 8.28
C LEU A 139 -12.35 4.94 8.17
N SER A 140 -13.15 5.16 9.22
CA SER A 140 -14.29 6.08 9.17
C SER A 140 -14.10 7.35 9.98
N ALA A 141 -12.92 7.57 10.57
CA ALA A 141 -12.71 8.72 11.44
C ALA A 141 -11.24 9.10 11.65
N PRO A 142 -10.95 10.39 11.93
CA PRO A 142 -9.61 10.84 12.31
C PRO A 142 -9.10 10.16 13.59
N PRO A 143 -7.76 10.03 13.79
CA PRO A 143 -7.17 9.30 14.91
C PRO A 143 -7.65 9.72 16.30
N GLY A 144 -7.80 11.01 16.54
CA GLY A 144 -8.27 11.53 17.82
C GLY A 144 -9.68 11.07 18.21
N SER A 145 -10.57 10.91 17.23
CA SER A 145 -11.93 10.39 17.42
C SER A 145 -12.00 8.87 17.37
N SER A 146 -11.06 8.20 16.72
CA SER A 146 -11.01 6.74 16.57
C SER A 146 -10.92 6.04 17.92
N LEU A 147 -10.04 6.50 18.82
CA LEU A 147 -9.92 5.93 20.17
C LEU A 147 -11.13 6.18 21.05
N SER A 148 -11.83 7.33 20.89
CA SER A 148 -13.05 7.64 21.64
C SER A 148 -14.24 6.80 21.20
N ARG A 149 -14.23 6.32 19.94
CA ARG A 149 -15.26 5.42 19.39
C ARG A 149 -15.12 3.97 19.87
N VAL A 150 -13.93 3.57 20.32
CA VAL A 150 -13.69 2.29 20.99
C VAL A 150 -14.10 2.42 22.45
N THR A 151 -15.41 2.37 22.70
CA THR A 151 -16.00 2.75 24.00
C THR A 151 -15.96 1.62 25.02
N SER A 152 -16.04 0.35 24.57
CA SER A 152 -16.14 -0.79 25.46
C SER A 152 -14.84 -1.56 25.63
N PRO A 153 -14.60 -2.20 26.80
CA PRO A 153 -13.48 -3.12 26.99
C PRO A 153 -13.48 -4.28 25.99
N LEU A 154 -14.66 -4.73 25.54
CA LEU A 154 -14.82 -5.82 24.58
C LEU A 154 -14.32 -5.38 23.18
N GLU A 155 -14.67 -4.19 22.72
CA GLU A 155 -14.18 -3.65 21.45
C GLU A 155 -12.66 -3.48 21.47
N ARG A 156 -12.09 -3.00 22.58
CA ARG A 156 -10.64 -2.90 22.75
C ARG A 156 -9.94 -4.26 22.69
N ALA A 157 -10.58 -5.31 23.21
CA ALA A 157 -10.08 -6.67 23.12
C ALA A 157 -10.16 -7.19 21.67
N ARG A 158 -11.23 -6.86 20.92
CA ARG A 158 -11.41 -7.26 19.52
C ARG A 158 -10.35 -6.67 18.57
N ILE A 159 -9.85 -5.46 18.82
CA ILE A 159 -8.78 -4.84 18.03
C ILE A 159 -7.45 -5.61 18.15
N ASP A 160 -7.26 -6.38 19.20
CA ASP A 160 -6.07 -7.22 19.47
C ASP A 160 -4.72 -6.50 19.30
N ALA A 161 -4.65 -5.24 19.73
CA ALA A 161 -3.45 -4.44 19.61
C ALA A 161 -2.35 -4.81 20.63
N ARG A 162 -2.63 -5.69 21.60
CA ARG A 162 -1.68 -6.05 22.68
C ARG A 162 -0.76 -7.21 22.31
N ARG A 163 -1.25 -8.17 21.52
CA ARG A 163 -0.45 -9.27 20.99
C ARG A 163 0.27 -8.82 19.74
N THR A 164 1.42 -9.41 19.44
CA THR A 164 2.03 -9.30 18.11
C THR A 164 1.34 -10.23 17.13
N LEU A 165 1.44 -9.93 15.84
CA LEU A 165 0.86 -10.78 14.79
C LEU A 165 1.42 -12.20 14.87
N ALA A 166 2.74 -12.35 15.06
CA ALA A 166 3.38 -13.67 15.22
C ALA A 166 2.86 -14.44 16.45
N LYS A 167 2.53 -13.76 17.56
CA LYS A 167 1.92 -14.44 18.71
C LYS A 167 0.47 -14.82 18.44
N ALA A 168 -0.25 -14.02 17.66
CA ALA A 168 -1.61 -14.36 17.25
C ALA A 168 -1.59 -15.56 16.32
N SER A 169 -0.77 -15.56 15.26
CA SER A 169 -0.68 -16.69 14.33
C SER A 169 -0.32 -18.01 15.04
N ALA A 170 0.67 -17.98 15.94
CA ALA A 170 1.07 -19.15 16.73
C ALA A 170 0.00 -19.62 17.74
N SER A 171 -1.01 -18.79 18.07
CA SER A 171 -2.13 -19.22 18.93
C SER A 171 -3.25 -19.94 18.17
N PHE A 172 -3.28 -19.81 16.85
CA PHE A 172 -4.22 -20.52 15.96
C PHE A 172 -3.61 -21.74 15.31
N PHE A 173 -2.31 -21.68 14.95
CA PHE A 173 -1.67 -22.67 14.10
C PHE A 173 -0.40 -23.22 14.72
N ASP A 174 -0.29 -24.56 14.80
CA ASP A 174 0.95 -25.24 15.16
C ASP A 174 1.89 -25.37 13.95
N ASP A 175 1.35 -25.45 12.72
CA ASP A 175 2.14 -25.54 11.49
C ASP A 175 2.82 -24.21 11.18
N GLU A 176 4.16 -24.21 11.10
CA GLU A 176 4.97 -23.01 10.84
C GLU A 176 4.64 -22.37 9.49
N ARG A 177 4.21 -23.14 8.48
CA ARG A 177 3.84 -22.61 7.16
C ARG A 177 2.59 -21.74 7.24
N LEU A 178 1.61 -22.13 8.05
CA LEU A 178 0.41 -21.33 8.30
C LEU A 178 0.73 -20.08 9.13
N GLN A 179 1.68 -20.19 10.08
CA GLN A 179 2.19 -19.01 10.80
C GLN A 179 2.87 -18.03 9.84
N GLN A 180 3.74 -18.50 8.93
CA GLN A 180 4.38 -17.68 7.89
C GLN A 180 3.35 -17.01 6.98
N LEU A 181 2.32 -17.76 6.57
CA LEU A 181 1.21 -17.25 5.76
C LEU A 181 0.52 -16.05 6.44
N VAL A 182 0.24 -16.13 7.74
CA VAL A 182 -0.36 -15.03 8.50
C VAL A 182 0.65 -13.91 8.77
N ASN A 183 1.90 -14.25 9.10
CA ASN A 183 2.95 -13.28 9.39
C ASN A 183 3.24 -12.33 8.23
N ARG A 184 3.03 -12.77 6.96
CA ARG A 184 3.23 -11.93 5.78
C ARG A 184 2.39 -10.65 5.79
N TYR A 185 1.23 -10.63 6.46
CA TYR A 185 0.38 -9.43 6.52
C TYR A 185 1.05 -8.24 7.20
N ALA A 186 2.05 -8.46 8.05
CA ALA A 186 2.84 -7.36 8.61
C ALA A 186 3.62 -6.58 7.55
N THR A 187 4.05 -7.25 6.47
CA THR A 187 4.80 -6.60 5.38
C THR A 187 3.94 -5.61 4.59
N TYR A 188 2.60 -5.75 4.60
CA TYR A 188 1.67 -4.82 3.96
C TYR A 188 1.68 -3.41 4.58
N SER A 189 2.19 -3.32 5.80
CA SER A 189 2.43 -2.04 6.48
C SER A 189 3.93 -1.75 6.69
N GLY A 190 4.80 -2.50 6.01
CA GLY A 190 6.26 -2.36 6.13
C GLY A 190 6.79 -2.65 7.53
N SER A 191 6.28 -3.69 8.20
CA SER A 191 6.53 -3.97 9.61
C SER A 191 6.90 -5.44 9.85
N SER A 192 7.46 -5.72 11.03
CA SER A 192 7.79 -7.07 11.46
C SER A 192 6.60 -7.71 12.19
N PRO A 193 6.18 -8.95 11.88
CA PRO A 193 5.10 -9.65 12.58
C PRO A 193 5.45 -9.90 14.05
N TYR A 194 6.72 -9.88 14.40
CA TYR A 194 7.22 -10.05 15.77
C TYR A 194 7.10 -8.77 16.62
N ARG A 195 6.81 -7.62 15.99
CA ARG A 195 6.67 -6.30 16.63
C ARG A 195 5.33 -5.62 16.33
N ALA A 196 4.78 -5.85 15.17
CA ALA A 196 3.50 -5.28 14.75
C ALA A 196 2.32 -5.93 15.49
N PRO A 197 1.24 -5.18 15.76
CA PRO A 197 0.07 -5.68 16.46
C PRO A 197 -0.71 -6.69 15.63
N ALA A 198 -1.39 -7.62 16.30
CA ALA A 198 -2.25 -8.63 15.68
C ALA A 198 -3.44 -8.02 14.90
N THR A 199 -3.75 -6.75 15.14
CA THR A 199 -4.72 -5.96 14.35
C THR A 199 -4.48 -6.08 12.84
N LEU A 200 -3.22 -6.25 12.41
CA LEU A 200 -2.88 -6.39 10.99
C LEU A 200 -3.41 -7.70 10.36
N ALA A 201 -3.83 -8.67 11.18
CA ALA A 201 -4.52 -9.87 10.67
C ALA A 201 -5.84 -9.55 9.97
N GLY A 202 -6.43 -8.37 10.18
CA GLY A 202 -7.61 -7.91 9.46
C GLY A 202 -7.43 -7.89 7.93
N ALA A 203 -6.20 -7.78 7.44
CA ALA A 203 -5.89 -7.90 6.02
C ALA A 203 -6.29 -9.26 5.43
N ALA A 204 -6.23 -10.34 6.22
CA ALA A 204 -6.69 -11.66 5.80
C ALA A 204 -8.20 -11.66 5.50
N HIS A 205 -9.00 -11.01 6.35
CA HIS A 205 -10.44 -10.89 6.11
C HIS A 205 -10.74 -10.05 4.86
N ILE A 206 -9.99 -8.96 4.66
CA ILE A 206 -10.16 -8.13 3.45
C ILE A 206 -9.95 -8.97 2.18
N GLU A 207 -8.86 -9.73 2.10
CA GLU A 207 -8.58 -10.58 0.95
C GLU A 207 -9.67 -11.64 0.76
N GLN A 208 -10.05 -12.36 1.81
CA GLN A 208 -10.98 -13.48 1.70
C GLN A 208 -12.44 -13.07 1.47
N ALA A 209 -12.92 -12.02 2.16
CA ALA A 209 -14.32 -11.61 2.09
C ALA A 209 -14.60 -10.67 0.90
N HIS A 210 -13.65 -9.79 0.56
CA HIS A 210 -13.85 -8.79 -0.49
C HIS A 210 -13.10 -9.14 -1.79
N GLY A 211 -12.26 -10.18 -1.76
CA GLY A 211 -11.49 -10.62 -2.91
C GLY A 211 -10.25 -9.77 -3.20
N VAL A 212 -9.42 -10.31 -4.06
CA VAL A 212 -8.24 -9.65 -4.63
C VAL A 212 -8.50 -9.47 -6.12
N TRP A 213 -8.35 -8.26 -6.61
CA TRP A 213 -8.74 -7.89 -7.96
C TRP A 213 -7.55 -7.40 -8.78
N HIS A 214 -7.47 -7.85 -10.02
CA HIS A 214 -6.62 -7.26 -11.04
C HIS A 214 -7.38 -6.19 -11.80
N VAL A 215 -6.74 -5.07 -12.07
CA VAL A 215 -7.24 -4.04 -13.00
C VAL A 215 -6.72 -4.39 -14.39
N THR A 216 -7.59 -4.67 -15.33
CA THR A 216 -7.21 -4.98 -16.74
C THR A 216 -6.39 -3.84 -17.31
N GLY A 217 -5.22 -4.16 -17.85
CA GLY A 217 -4.25 -3.16 -18.31
C GLY A 217 -3.30 -2.64 -17.23
N GLY A 218 -3.34 -3.20 -16.01
CA GLY A 218 -2.51 -2.81 -14.85
C GLY A 218 -3.15 -1.76 -13.95
N ILE A 219 -2.65 -1.64 -12.72
CA ILE A 219 -3.22 -0.73 -11.71
C ILE A 219 -3.10 0.76 -12.11
N GLY A 220 -2.20 1.08 -13.03
CA GLY A 220 -2.08 2.41 -13.62
C GLY A 220 -3.36 2.90 -14.30
N ARG A 221 -4.22 1.99 -14.79
CA ARG A 221 -5.52 2.36 -15.37
C ARG A 221 -6.46 3.02 -14.36
N LEU A 222 -6.46 2.55 -13.11
CA LEU A 222 -7.21 3.19 -12.02
C LEU A 222 -6.69 4.60 -11.74
N ARG A 223 -5.37 4.79 -11.73
CA ARG A 223 -4.73 6.11 -11.62
C ARG A 223 -5.19 7.06 -12.74
N ASP A 224 -5.13 6.58 -13.98
CA ASP A 224 -5.48 7.38 -15.16
C ASP A 224 -6.97 7.74 -15.17
N ALA A 225 -7.83 6.81 -14.76
CA ALA A 225 -9.26 7.06 -14.59
C ALA A 225 -9.54 8.13 -13.54
N LEU A 226 -8.89 8.05 -12.35
CA LEU A 226 -9.02 9.08 -11.31
C LEU A 226 -8.56 10.45 -11.78
N ALA A 227 -7.44 10.53 -12.50
CA ALA A 227 -6.94 11.80 -13.03
C ALA A 227 -7.89 12.39 -14.08
N ARG A 228 -8.42 11.55 -14.98
CA ARG A 228 -9.39 11.97 -16.00
C ARG A 228 -10.69 12.48 -15.38
N VAL A 229 -11.22 11.75 -14.40
CA VAL A 229 -12.44 12.13 -13.70
C VAL A 229 -12.22 13.42 -12.88
N ALA A 230 -11.10 13.58 -12.20
CA ALA A 230 -10.75 14.83 -11.53
C ALA A 230 -10.76 16.01 -12.52
N GLY A 231 -10.14 15.85 -13.70
CA GLY A 231 -10.14 16.85 -14.75
C GLY A 231 -11.55 17.18 -15.28
N SER A 232 -12.44 16.20 -15.46
CA SER A 232 -13.83 16.44 -15.90
C SER A 232 -14.66 17.20 -14.87
N MET A 233 -14.29 17.15 -13.59
CA MET A 233 -14.90 17.91 -12.51
C MET A 233 -14.27 19.31 -12.32
N GLY A 234 -13.39 19.74 -13.22
CA GLY A 234 -12.74 21.06 -13.19
C GLY A 234 -11.52 21.14 -12.25
N VAL A 235 -10.98 20.01 -11.80
CA VAL A 235 -9.71 20.00 -11.07
C VAL A 235 -8.57 20.33 -12.03
N GLU A 236 -7.78 21.34 -11.71
CA GLU A 236 -6.58 21.69 -12.45
C GLU A 236 -5.40 20.84 -11.95
N ILE A 237 -4.84 19.98 -12.82
CA ILE A 237 -3.68 19.16 -12.49
C ILE A 237 -2.47 19.70 -13.24
N ARG A 238 -1.44 20.13 -12.49
CA ARG A 238 -0.17 20.62 -13.04
C ARG A 238 0.95 19.67 -12.66
N THR A 239 1.55 19.02 -13.65
CA THR A 239 2.78 18.21 -13.49
C THR A 239 4.02 19.06 -13.68
N ASP A 240 5.19 18.52 -13.31
CA ASP A 240 6.48 19.21 -13.33
C ASP A 240 6.49 20.50 -12.46
N VAL A 241 5.64 20.55 -11.44
CA VAL A 241 5.52 21.67 -10.50
C VAL A 241 5.93 21.21 -9.10
N ASP A 242 7.09 21.62 -8.66
CA ASP A 242 7.62 21.27 -7.34
C ASP A 242 7.24 22.32 -6.30
N VAL A 243 6.61 21.88 -5.22
CA VAL A 243 6.28 22.73 -4.07
C VAL A 243 7.48 22.77 -3.13
N GLY A 244 8.00 23.96 -2.88
CA GLY A 244 9.15 24.19 -2.00
C GLY A 244 8.76 24.44 -0.55
N ARG A 245 7.56 25.03 -0.31
CA ARG A 245 7.12 25.40 1.04
C ARG A 245 5.60 25.56 1.13
N ILE A 246 5.04 25.33 2.31
CA ILE A 246 3.67 25.73 2.66
C ILE A 246 3.73 27.10 3.31
N SER A 247 3.02 28.08 2.75
CA SER A 247 2.94 29.42 3.26
C SER A 247 1.92 29.52 4.39
N VAL A 248 2.28 30.15 5.48
CA VAL A 248 1.43 30.33 6.67
C VAL A 248 1.36 31.81 7.05
N GLN A 249 0.15 32.31 7.26
CA GLN A 249 -0.10 33.67 7.73
C GLN A 249 -1.15 33.64 8.84
N GLY A 250 -0.88 34.31 9.95
CA GLY A 250 -1.84 34.40 11.07
C GLY A 250 -2.21 33.02 11.70
N GLY A 251 -1.37 31.99 11.55
CA GLY A 251 -1.64 30.66 12.08
C GLY A 251 -2.45 29.73 11.15
N ALA A 252 -2.86 30.23 9.98
CA ALA A 252 -3.55 29.45 8.93
C ALA A 252 -2.69 29.37 7.66
N VAL A 253 -2.98 28.37 6.81
CA VAL A 253 -2.34 28.29 5.48
C VAL A 253 -2.75 29.51 4.63
N ALA A 254 -1.82 30.00 3.82
CA ALA A 254 -2.05 31.07 2.84
C ALA A 254 -1.82 30.57 1.40
N GLY A 255 -1.45 29.30 1.24
CA GLY A 255 -1.12 28.65 -0.02
C GLY A 255 0.22 27.95 0.02
N VAL A 256 0.87 27.82 -1.15
CA VAL A 256 2.19 27.20 -1.29
C VAL A 256 3.13 28.08 -2.11
N GLU A 257 4.43 27.98 -1.83
CA GLU A 257 5.51 28.54 -2.61
C GLU A 257 6.12 27.42 -3.48
N LEU A 258 6.34 27.71 -4.76
CA LEU A 258 6.92 26.78 -5.71
C LEU A 258 8.46 26.86 -5.67
N ALA A 259 9.11 25.79 -6.02
CA ALA A 259 10.59 25.75 -6.04
C ALA A 259 11.22 26.71 -7.07
N ASP A 260 10.48 27.13 -8.09
CA ASP A 260 10.88 28.11 -9.10
C ASP A 260 10.68 29.57 -8.67
N GLY A 261 10.15 29.81 -7.46
CA GLY A 261 9.84 31.13 -6.90
C GLY A 261 8.41 31.59 -7.16
N GLY A 262 7.59 30.83 -7.87
CA GLY A 262 6.16 31.10 -8.01
C GLY A 262 5.40 30.84 -6.70
N SER A 263 4.11 31.16 -6.69
CA SER A 263 3.22 30.88 -5.56
C SER A 263 1.81 30.52 -6.03
N GLU A 264 1.13 29.69 -5.24
CA GLU A 264 -0.27 29.32 -5.46
C GLU A 264 -1.05 29.60 -4.17
N PRO A 265 -1.81 30.71 -4.10
CA PRO A 265 -2.62 31.06 -2.93
C PRO A 265 -3.77 30.06 -2.72
N ALA A 266 -4.04 29.71 -1.47
CA ALA A 266 -5.13 28.81 -1.10
C ALA A 266 -5.51 28.97 0.37
N GLU A 267 -6.78 28.71 0.67
CA GLU A 267 -7.34 28.67 2.03
C GLU A 267 -7.26 27.25 2.62
N ILE A 268 -7.12 26.23 1.75
CA ILE A 268 -7.00 24.81 2.10
C ILE A 268 -5.75 24.26 1.40
N VAL A 269 -4.88 23.59 2.15
CA VAL A 269 -3.76 22.83 1.60
C VAL A 269 -3.87 21.38 2.06
N VAL A 270 -3.95 20.46 1.09
CA VAL A 270 -3.93 19.01 1.36
C VAL A 270 -2.58 18.46 0.95
N SER A 271 -1.81 17.96 1.90
CA SER A 271 -0.52 17.33 1.66
C SER A 271 -0.70 15.83 1.42
N ASN A 272 -0.37 15.37 0.20
CA ASN A 272 -0.30 13.96 -0.16
C ASN A 272 1.17 13.47 -0.33
N VAL A 273 2.13 14.30 0.08
CA VAL A 273 3.54 13.90 0.11
C VAL A 273 3.83 13.06 1.36
N ASP A 274 5.03 12.46 1.43
CA ASP A 274 5.43 11.77 2.67
C ASP A 274 5.44 12.75 3.86
N ALA A 275 4.89 12.31 5.00
CA ALA A 275 4.77 13.17 6.19
C ALA A 275 6.13 13.64 6.71
N SER A 276 7.20 12.88 6.48
CA SER A 276 8.56 13.31 6.84
C SER A 276 8.99 14.48 5.96
N HIS A 277 8.75 14.40 4.64
CA HIS A 277 9.02 15.52 3.74
C HIS A 277 8.17 16.77 4.10
N LEU A 278 6.90 16.54 4.42
CA LEU A 278 6.04 17.65 4.88
C LEU A 278 6.63 18.37 6.09
N TYR A 279 6.98 17.63 7.15
CA TYR A 279 7.33 18.24 8.44
C TYR A 279 8.83 18.56 8.61
N VAL A 280 9.67 18.10 7.69
CA VAL A 280 11.09 18.48 7.66
C VAL A 280 11.34 19.62 6.67
N ASP A 281 10.75 19.53 5.48
CA ASP A 281 11.11 20.42 4.36
C ASP A 281 10.02 21.46 4.06
N LEU A 282 8.75 21.05 3.86
CA LEU A 282 7.71 21.95 3.36
C LEU A 282 7.09 22.84 4.46
N LEU A 283 6.94 22.31 5.66
CA LEU A 283 6.46 23.01 6.86
C LEU A 283 7.24 22.53 8.08
N PRO A 284 8.46 23.01 8.30
CA PRO A 284 9.32 22.54 9.38
C PRO A 284 8.59 22.57 10.74
N SER A 285 8.37 21.39 11.31
CA SER A 285 7.68 21.21 12.57
C SER A 285 8.43 20.20 13.48
N PRO A 286 9.30 20.71 14.39
CA PRO A 286 10.17 19.86 15.20
C PRO A 286 9.43 18.86 16.10
N LYS A 287 8.18 19.16 16.47
CA LYS A 287 7.34 18.24 17.27
C LYS A 287 6.92 17.03 16.44
N GLN A 288 6.36 17.25 15.26
CA GLN A 288 5.90 16.21 14.36
C GLN A 288 7.08 15.39 13.80
N ALA A 289 8.17 16.06 13.40
CA ALA A 289 9.39 15.38 12.93
C ALA A 289 9.94 14.41 13.98
N ARG A 290 10.02 14.82 15.26
CA ARG A 290 10.43 13.92 16.35
C ARG A 290 9.47 12.76 16.60
N GLN A 291 8.17 12.95 16.37
CA GLN A 291 7.20 11.85 16.48
C GLN A 291 7.40 10.80 15.37
N LEU A 292 7.65 11.25 14.14
CA LEU A 292 7.97 10.38 13.00
C LEU A 292 9.27 9.61 13.22
N ASP A 293 10.33 10.30 13.66
CA ASP A 293 11.62 9.70 13.97
C ASP A 293 11.49 8.62 15.07
N LYS A 294 10.73 8.89 16.13
CA LYS A 294 10.46 7.91 17.19
C LYS A 294 9.68 6.69 16.70
N ALA A 295 8.76 6.86 15.77
CA ALA A 295 8.02 5.74 15.18
C ALA A 295 8.91 4.88 14.27
N GLY A 296 9.92 5.49 13.68
CA GLY A 296 10.82 4.88 12.72
C GLY A 296 10.17 4.64 11.34
N PRO A 297 10.97 4.58 10.29
CA PRO A 297 10.48 4.34 8.94
C PRO A 297 9.96 2.91 8.79
N SER A 298 9.04 2.72 7.85
CA SER A 298 8.66 1.39 7.35
C SER A 298 9.80 0.75 6.56
N THR A 299 9.69 -0.52 6.24
CA THR A 299 10.58 -1.15 5.27
C THR A 299 10.47 -0.47 3.91
N SER A 300 11.49 -0.70 3.09
CA SER A 300 11.54 -0.42 1.66
C SER A 300 11.42 -1.72 0.86
N ALA A 301 11.69 -1.66 -0.43
CA ALA A 301 11.70 -2.83 -1.29
C ALA A 301 12.82 -2.77 -2.35
N PHE A 302 13.28 -3.95 -2.76
CA PHE A 302 13.89 -4.17 -4.05
C PHE A 302 12.81 -4.65 -5.01
N VAL A 303 12.60 -3.97 -6.13
CA VAL A 303 11.68 -4.38 -7.20
C VAL A 303 12.48 -4.80 -8.41
N LEU A 304 12.19 -5.98 -8.94
CA LEU A 304 12.77 -6.53 -10.16
C LEU A 304 11.65 -6.81 -11.16
N CYS A 305 11.59 -6.02 -12.22
CA CYS A 305 10.78 -6.30 -13.40
C CYS A 305 11.61 -7.15 -14.36
N ALA A 306 11.17 -8.37 -14.65
CA ALA A 306 11.83 -9.28 -15.56
C ALA A 306 10.90 -9.66 -16.71
N ALA A 307 11.27 -9.31 -17.92
CA ALA A 307 10.62 -9.76 -19.15
C ALA A 307 11.09 -11.18 -19.45
N ILE A 308 10.16 -12.13 -19.47
CA ILE A 308 10.46 -13.56 -19.55
C ILE A 308 9.83 -14.14 -20.80
N ARG A 309 10.63 -14.78 -21.65
CA ARG A 309 10.18 -15.52 -22.82
C ARG A 309 9.63 -16.88 -22.43
N GLY A 310 8.52 -17.29 -23.05
CA GLY A 310 7.83 -18.53 -22.79
C GLY A 310 6.95 -18.46 -21.54
N ARG A 311 6.21 -19.54 -21.28
CA ARG A 311 5.31 -19.67 -20.13
C ARG A 311 5.93 -20.51 -19.03
N THR A 312 5.59 -20.20 -17.78
CA THR A 312 6.04 -20.91 -16.60
C THR A 312 4.88 -21.75 -16.06
N GLU A 313 5.06 -23.05 -16.05
CA GLU A 313 4.03 -23.97 -15.55
C GLU A 313 3.77 -23.77 -14.06
N GLY A 314 2.52 -23.85 -13.66
CA GLY A 314 2.10 -23.79 -12.27
C GLY A 314 2.15 -22.43 -11.60
N ILE A 315 2.57 -21.35 -12.31
CA ILE A 315 2.59 -20.00 -11.72
C ILE A 315 1.18 -19.41 -11.71
N ALA A 316 0.82 -18.68 -10.64
CA ALA A 316 -0.41 -17.91 -10.54
C ALA A 316 -0.15 -16.42 -10.80
N HIS A 317 -1.20 -15.59 -10.81
CA HIS A 317 -1.07 -14.14 -10.92
C HIS A 317 -0.18 -13.58 -9.80
N HIS A 318 -0.52 -13.91 -8.54
CA HIS A 318 0.30 -13.58 -7.38
C HIS A 318 0.92 -14.83 -6.77
N ASN A 319 2.22 -14.77 -6.52
CA ASN A 319 2.98 -15.86 -5.93
C ASN A 319 3.81 -15.35 -4.77
N VAL A 320 3.86 -16.13 -3.69
CA VAL A 320 4.71 -15.88 -2.53
C VAL A 320 5.60 -17.07 -2.30
N PHE A 321 6.90 -16.87 -2.43
CA PHE A 321 7.92 -17.88 -2.12
C PHE A 321 8.48 -17.59 -0.73
N PHE A 322 8.10 -18.40 0.24
CA PHE A 322 8.52 -18.23 1.62
C PHE A 322 9.97 -18.71 1.85
N PRO A 323 10.72 -18.10 2.78
CA PRO A 323 11.99 -18.61 3.25
C PRO A 323 11.78 -19.86 4.12
N LEU A 324 12.86 -20.58 4.41
CA LEU A 324 12.80 -21.67 5.37
C LEU A 324 12.40 -21.19 6.79
N HIS A 325 12.93 -20.03 7.19
CA HIS A 325 12.70 -19.43 8.51
C HIS A 325 12.41 -17.92 8.40
N ASP A 326 11.13 -17.52 8.44
CA ASP A 326 10.71 -16.13 8.35
C ASP A 326 11.25 -15.25 9.49
N ARG A 327 11.36 -15.80 10.72
CA ARG A 327 11.87 -15.06 11.86
C ARG A 327 13.28 -14.53 11.63
N GLN A 328 14.13 -15.30 10.96
CA GLN A 328 15.49 -14.89 10.65
C GLN A 328 15.50 -13.72 9.65
N GLU A 329 14.62 -13.75 8.63
CA GLU A 329 14.44 -12.65 7.69
C GLU A 329 14.14 -11.34 8.43
N PHE A 330 13.15 -11.35 9.33
CA PHE A 330 12.78 -10.14 10.08
C PHE A 330 13.85 -9.68 11.08
N GLN A 331 14.65 -10.58 11.65
CA GLN A 331 15.79 -10.20 12.48
C GLN A 331 16.85 -9.44 11.67
N PHE A 332 17.17 -9.88 10.46
CA PHE A 332 18.09 -9.17 9.57
C PHE A 332 17.52 -7.80 9.15
N LEU A 333 16.24 -7.74 8.79
CA LEU A 333 15.58 -6.48 8.44
C LEU A 333 15.63 -5.46 9.60
N GLU A 334 15.37 -5.92 10.82
CA GLU A 334 15.43 -5.08 12.04
C GLU A 334 16.86 -4.62 12.37
N ALA A 335 17.87 -5.41 11.97
CA ALA A 335 19.29 -5.05 12.08
C ALA A 335 19.78 -4.16 10.91
N GLY A 336 18.91 -3.76 9.98
CA GLY A 336 19.29 -2.97 8.81
C GLY A 336 20.05 -3.76 7.75
N GLN A 337 19.87 -5.08 7.71
CA GLN A 337 20.58 -6.02 6.85
C GLN A 337 19.62 -6.81 5.96
N LEU A 338 20.14 -7.42 4.90
CA LEU A 338 19.39 -8.36 4.06
C LEU A 338 19.67 -9.80 4.51
N ALA A 339 18.62 -10.58 4.70
CA ALA A 339 18.77 -12.02 4.86
C ALA A 339 19.18 -12.66 3.52
N ILE A 340 19.87 -13.80 3.59
CA ILE A 340 20.22 -14.56 2.39
C ILE A 340 18.96 -15.24 1.81
N ASP A 341 18.15 -15.85 2.65
CA ASP A 341 16.86 -16.44 2.26
C ASP A 341 15.74 -15.47 2.70
N GLN A 342 15.04 -14.91 1.73
CA GLN A 342 14.01 -13.88 1.93
C GLN A 342 12.72 -14.31 1.27
N THR A 343 11.61 -13.79 1.77
CA THR A 343 10.32 -13.88 1.11
C THR A 343 10.38 -13.15 -0.24
N ILE A 344 10.00 -13.87 -1.31
CA ILE A 344 9.88 -13.30 -2.66
C ILE A 344 8.39 -13.22 -3.00
N HIS A 345 7.91 -12.01 -3.28
CA HIS A 345 6.58 -11.79 -3.85
C HIS A 345 6.74 -11.59 -5.36
N ALA A 346 6.05 -12.39 -6.16
CA ALA A 346 6.05 -12.25 -7.62
C ALA A 346 4.61 -12.06 -8.13
N SER A 347 4.38 -10.97 -8.86
CA SER A 347 3.18 -10.77 -9.65
C SER A 347 3.51 -11.05 -11.11
N VAL A 348 2.73 -11.91 -11.75
CA VAL A 348 2.85 -12.28 -13.16
C VAL A 348 1.49 -12.01 -13.81
N SER A 349 1.21 -10.75 -14.08
CA SER A 349 -0.14 -10.32 -14.51
C SER A 349 -0.53 -10.88 -15.88
N ALA A 350 0.43 -11.21 -16.75
CA ALA A 350 0.18 -11.88 -18.03
C ALA A 350 -0.49 -13.27 -17.91
N VAL A 351 -0.55 -13.86 -16.71
CA VAL A 351 -1.32 -15.09 -16.45
C VAL A 351 -2.83 -14.81 -16.54
N THR A 352 -3.28 -13.67 -16.04
CA THR A 352 -4.71 -13.27 -16.01
C THR A 352 -5.06 -12.33 -17.17
N ASP A 353 -4.14 -11.46 -17.53
CA ASP A 353 -4.27 -10.44 -18.56
C ASP A 353 -3.16 -10.61 -19.61
N PRO A 354 -3.39 -11.42 -20.65
CA PRO A 354 -2.39 -11.71 -21.67
C PRO A 354 -1.85 -10.47 -22.41
N GLY A 355 -2.58 -9.35 -22.36
CA GLY A 355 -2.15 -8.07 -22.95
C GLY A 355 -1.00 -7.38 -22.20
N GLN A 356 -0.58 -7.93 -21.04
CA GLN A 356 0.51 -7.37 -20.24
C GLN A 356 1.92 -7.78 -20.71
N ALA A 357 2.02 -8.73 -21.65
CA ALA A 357 3.27 -9.19 -22.24
C ALA A 357 3.06 -9.59 -23.71
N PRO A 358 4.13 -9.66 -24.52
CA PRO A 358 4.05 -10.22 -25.87
C PRO A 358 3.53 -11.66 -25.87
N PRO A 359 3.01 -12.18 -27.00
CA PRO A 359 2.59 -13.57 -27.11
C PRO A 359 3.68 -14.55 -26.58
N ASP A 360 3.26 -15.59 -25.86
CA ASP A 360 4.13 -16.59 -25.25
C ASP A 360 5.23 -16.02 -24.35
N SER A 361 4.94 -14.90 -23.68
CA SER A 361 5.86 -14.25 -22.73
C SER A 361 5.17 -13.90 -21.43
N GLU A 362 5.95 -13.58 -20.38
CA GLU A 362 5.49 -13.25 -19.03
C GLU A 362 6.20 -12.02 -18.48
N ASN A 363 5.48 -11.20 -17.74
CA ASN A 363 5.95 -10.02 -17.04
C ASN A 363 6.08 -10.29 -15.54
N TRP A 364 7.25 -10.74 -15.09
CA TRP A 364 7.50 -10.99 -13.67
C TRP A 364 7.86 -9.69 -12.94
N CYS A 365 6.95 -9.17 -12.11
CA CYS A 365 7.24 -8.11 -11.17
C CYS A 365 7.51 -8.70 -9.79
N ILE A 366 8.79 -8.77 -9.43
CA ILE A 366 9.27 -9.45 -8.22
C ILE A 366 9.62 -8.40 -7.17
N ARG A 367 9.18 -8.63 -5.93
CA ARG A 367 9.48 -7.77 -4.79
C ARG A 367 10.11 -8.56 -3.66
N VAL A 368 11.15 -7.96 -3.09
CA VAL A 368 11.79 -8.43 -1.87
C VAL A 368 11.83 -7.28 -0.88
N THR A 369 11.40 -7.54 0.35
CA THR A 369 11.42 -6.52 1.41
C THR A 369 12.86 -6.20 1.80
N THR A 370 13.16 -4.91 1.94
CA THR A 370 14.49 -4.44 2.33
C THR A 370 14.41 -3.45 3.50
N PRO A 371 15.48 -3.28 4.28
CA PRO A 371 15.59 -2.13 5.16
C PRO A 371 15.55 -0.82 4.36
N PRO A 372 15.05 0.29 4.94
CA PRO A 372 15.21 1.61 4.35
C PRO A 372 16.69 2.02 4.34
N ALA A 373 17.06 2.93 3.42
CA ALA A 373 18.40 3.51 3.28
C ALA A 373 19.55 2.52 3.05
N ILE A 374 19.27 1.24 2.78
CA ILE A 374 20.32 0.24 2.52
C ILE A 374 20.92 0.42 1.13
N GLY A 375 22.25 0.37 1.03
CA GLY A 375 22.95 0.28 -0.25
C GLY A 375 22.86 -1.14 -0.82
N ILE A 376 22.35 -1.25 -2.05
CA ILE A 376 22.17 -2.54 -2.73
C ILE A 376 22.88 -2.50 -4.09
N ASP A 377 23.72 -3.50 -4.35
CA ASP A 377 24.23 -3.75 -5.70
C ASP A 377 23.12 -4.37 -6.54
N ARG A 378 22.69 -3.67 -7.60
CA ARG A 378 21.58 -4.07 -8.48
C ARG A 378 21.82 -5.42 -9.14
N LYS A 379 23.04 -5.66 -9.63
CA LYS A 379 23.37 -6.89 -10.37
C LYS A 379 23.41 -8.09 -9.43
N LEU A 380 24.07 -7.92 -8.28
CA LEU A 380 24.19 -8.97 -7.28
C LEU A 380 22.82 -9.36 -6.73
N MET A 381 21.97 -8.38 -6.41
CA MET A 381 20.61 -8.64 -5.90
C MET A 381 19.73 -9.32 -6.95
N THR A 382 19.76 -8.85 -8.20
CA THR A 382 19.04 -9.49 -9.32
C THR A 382 19.46 -10.94 -9.49
N ALA A 383 20.77 -11.22 -9.55
CA ALA A 383 21.28 -12.58 -9.67
C ALA A 383 20.87 -13.45 -8.46
N GLY A 384 20.93 -12.91 -7.25
CA GLY A 384 20.51 -13.59 -6.03
C GLY A 384 19.04 -13.98 -6.04
N VAL A 385 18.16 -13.10 -6.47
CA VAL A 385 16.70 -13.37 -6.59
C VAL A 385 16.43 -14.46 -7.64
N LEU A 386 17.02 -14.33 -8.84
CA LEU A 386 16.83 -15.31 -9.91
C LEU A 386 17.41 -16.69 -9.55
N ASN A 387 18.54 -16.74 -8.84
CA ASN A 387 19.10 -18.00 -8.36
C ASN A 387 18.19 -18.67 -7.34
N ARG A 388 17.61 -17.93 -6.39
CA ARG A 388 16.67 -18.49 -5.41
C ARG A 388 15.39 -19.01 -6.07
N LEU A 389 14.87 -18.33 -7.08
CA LEU A 389 13.75 -18.87 -7.85
C LEU A 389 14.12 -20.16 -8.57
N ALA A 390 15.32 -20.23 -9.15
CA ALA A 390 15.82 -21.44 -9.80
C ALA A 390 15.97 -22.62 -8.81
N GLU A 391 16.50 -22.39 -7.60
CA GLU A 391 16.59 -23.37 -6.52
C GLU A 391 15.22 -23.91 -6.09
N ARG A 392 14.16 -23.12 -6.31
CA ARG A 392 12.76 -23.50 -6.02
C ARG A 392 12.00 -24.07 -7.23
N GLY A 393 12.73 -24.40 -8.32
CA GLY A 393 12.18 -24.99 -9.52
C GLY A 393 11.74 -24.01 -10.60
N PHE A 394 11.95 -22.71 -10.39
CA PHE A 394 11.59 -21.65 -11.34
C PHE A 394 12.83 -21.02 -11.96
N ASP A 395 13.51 -21.76 -12.85
CA ASP A 395 14.71 -21.22 -13.52
C ASP A 395 14.34 -20.30 -14.69
N LEU A 396 14.34 -19.02 -14.42
CA LEU A 396 14.05 -17.96 -15.39
C LEU A 396 15.30 -17.47 -16.13
N ARG A 397 16.51 -17.78 -15.67
CA ARG A 397 17.78 -17.13 -16.05
C ARG A 397 18.05 -17.14 -17.55
N ASN A 398 17.77 -18.26 -18.22
CA ASN A 398 17.97 -18.40 -19.67
C ASN A 398 16.80 -17.87 -20.51
N ARG A 399 15.74 -17.37 -19.87
CA ARG A 399 14.52 -16.87 -20.49
C ARG A 399 14.36 -15.36 -20.35
N VAL A 400 15.24 -14.70 -19.57
CA VAL A 400 15.22 -13.25 -19.36
C VAL A 400 15.58 -12.54 -20.66
N GLU A 401 14.71 -11.66 -21.13
CA GLU A 401 14.98 -10.77 -22.27
C GLU A 401 15.61 -9.46 -21.80
N PHE A 402 15.02 -8.85 -20.78
CA PHE A 402 15.60 -7.71 -20.06
C PHE A 402 15.13 -7.65 -18.61
N THR A 403 15.81 -6.83 -17.82
CA THR A 403 15.40 -6.52 -16.45
C THR A 403 15.43 -5.02 -16.20
N ARG A 404 14.51 -4.55 -15.32
CA ARG A 404 14.53 -3.20 -14.74
C ARG A 404 14.37 -3.34 -13.23
N THR A 405 15.03 -2.47 -12.48
CA THR A 405 15.01 -2.57 -11.02
C THR A 405 14.75 -1.22 -10.36
N LEU A 406 14.06 -1.25 -9.23
CA LEU A 406 13.98 -0.14 -8.29
C LEU A 406 14.60 -0.54 -6.96
N LEU A 407 15.38 0.36 -6.39
CA LEU A 407 16.04 0.24 -5.09
C LEU A 407 15.43 1.22 -4.09
N PRO A 408 15.72 1.08 -2.78
CA PRO A 408 15.34 2.09 -1.78
C PRO A 408 15.73 3.52 -2.17
N ALA A 409 16.89 3.74 -2.73
CA ALA A 409 17.33 5.04 -3.20
C ALA A 409 16.49 5.61 -4.35
N ASP A 410 15.95 4.75 -5.23
CA ASP A 410 15.06 5.18 -6.31
C ASP A 410 13.69 5.63 -5.78
N PHE A 411 13.17 4.95 -4.75
CA PHE A 411 11.93 5.35 -4.06
C PHE A 411 12.12 6.67 -3.30
N ASP A 412 13.28 6.85 -2.63
CA ASP A 412 13.60 8.11 -1.96
C ASP A 412 13.66 9.27 -2.96
N ALA A 413 14.40 9.12 -4.04
CA ALA A 413 14.52 10.14 -5.08
C ALA A 413 13.17 10.50 -5.73
N ARG A 414 12.33 9.49 -6.02
CA ARG A 414 11.03 9.69 -6.69
C ARG A 414 9.98 10.31 -5.78
N TYR A 415 9.92 9.90 -4.51
CA TYR A 415 8.80 10.18 -3.61
C TYR A 415 9.19 11.00 -2.38
N ARG A 416 10.47 11.38 -2.23
CA ARG A 416 11.01 12.06 -1.04
C ARG A 416 10.58 11.36 0.26
N ALA A 417 10.58 10.02 0.21
CA ALA A 417 10.28 9.16 1.35
C ALA A 417 11.62 8.74 1.98
N PRO A 418 11.96 9.15 3.21
CA PRO A 418 13.28 8.95 3.79
C PRO A 418 13.76 7.51 3.74
N GLY A 419 14.94 7.30 3.11
CA GLY A 419 15.53 5.98 2.90
C GLY A 419 14.71 5.06 2.00
N GLY A 420 13.74 5.59 1.24
CA GLY A 420 12.85 4.84 0.38
C GLY A 420 11.75 4.08 1.12
N ALA A 421 11.36 4.51 2.33
CA ALA A 421 10.25 3.91 3.07
C ALA A 421 8.94 3.98 2.26
N ILE A 422 8.32 2.82 1.98
CA ILE A 422 7.17 2.77 1.06
C ILE A 422 5.81 2.98 1.74
N HIS A 423 5.74 2.85 3.07
CA HIS A 423 4.51 2.98 3.87
C HIS A 423 4.58 4.12 4.92
N GLY A 424 5.51 5.07 4.79
CA GLY A 424 5.76 6.10 5.80
C GLY A 424 6.38 5.50 7.06
N THR A 425 5.76 5.69 8.23
CA THR A 425 6.23 5.08 9.48
C THR A 425 5.85 3.60 9.59
N SER A 426 6.68 2.82 10.29
CA SER A 426 6.39 1.42 10.59
C SER A 426 5.18 1.28 11.52
N SER A 427 4.49 0.14 11.42
CA SER A 427 3.42 -0.24 12.36
C SER A 427 3.95 -1.12 13.49
N ASN A 428 5.25 -1.00 13.84
CA ASN A 428 5.85 -1.73 14.95
C ASN A 428 5.46 -1.10 16.30
N GLY A 429 4.86 -1.91 17.18
CA GLY A 429 4.47 -1.48 18.51
C GLY A 429 2.96 -1.44 18.76
N LYS A 430 2.56 -1.57 20.01
CA LYS A 430 1.16 -1.72 20.44
C LYS A 430 0.24 -0.54 20.11
N ARG A 431 0.81 0.64 19.85
CA ARG A 431 0.06 1.88 19.54
C ARG A 431 0.26 2.34 18.09
N ALA A 432 1.00 1.58 17.29
CA ALA A 432 1.45 2.02 15.99
C ALA A 432 0.28 2.36 15.04
N VAL A 433 -0.82 1.59 15.09
CA VAL A 433 -2.03 1.85 14.28
C VAL A 433 -2.63 3.23 14.57
N PHE A 434 -2.47 3.74 15.81
CA PHE A 434 -2.99 5.04 16.27
C PHE A 434 -1.92 6.13 16.32
N SER A 435 -0.69 5.84 15.88
CA SER A 435 0.46 6.77 15.99
C SER A 435 0.87 7.37 14.65
N ARG A 436 0.14 7.06 13.58
CA ARG A 436 0.38 7.70 12.29
C ARG A 436 0.02 9.19 12.37
N PRO A 437 0.67 10.05 11.58
CA PRO A 437 0.29 11.46 11.47
C PRO A 437 -1.22 11.63 11.25
N ASP A 438 -1.79 12.55 11.98
CA ASP A 438 -3.20 12.90 11.88
C ASP A 438 -3.54 13.49 10.51
N ASN A 439 -4.80 13.39 10.11
CA ASN A 439 -5.29 14.03 8.88
C ASN A 439 -5.41 15.55 9.01
N VAL A 440 -5.40 16.10 10.23
CA VAL A 440 -5.34 17.54 10.51
C VAL A 440 -3.91 17.96 10.84
N GLY A 441 -3.39 18.93 10.10
CA GLY A 441 -2.07 19.49 10.32
C GLY A 441 -1.99 20.43 11.54
N PRO A 442 -0.77 20.88 11.89
CA PRO A 442 -0.55 21.75 13.05
C PRO A 442 -0.96 23.23 12.82
N VAL A 443 -1.31 23.60 11.60
CA VAL A 443 -1.79 24.93 11.23
C VAL A 443 -3.18 24.83 10.61
N ASP A 444 -3.96 25.88 10.75
CA ASP A 444 -5.33 25.91 10.26
C ASP A 444 -5.39 25.79 8.73
N GLY A 445 -6.34 25.06 8.19
CA GLY A 445 -6.47 24.80 6.76
C GLY A 445 -5.47 23.78 6.17
N LEU A 446 -4.58 23.18 6.98
CA LEU A 446 -3.67 22.12 6.52
C LEU A 446 -4.23 20.73 6.84
N TYR A 447 -4.29 19.88 5.82
CA TYR A 447 -4.71 18.49 5.94
C TYR A 447 -3.68 17.53 5.32
N LEU A 448 -3.68 16.28 5.77
CA LEU A 448 -2.78 15.22 5.30
C LEU A 448 -3.58 14.02 4.79
N VAL A 449 -3.14 13.48 3.66
CA VAL A 449 -3.68 12.25 3.07
C VAL A 449 -2.53 11.41 2.52
N GLY A 450 -2.78 10.15 2.21
CA GLY A 450 -1.80 9.27 1.60
C GLY A 450 -1.18 8.25 2.55
N GLY A 451 -0.24 7.46 2.06
CA GLY A 451 0.27 6.28 2.75
C GLY A 451 1.04 6.53 4.04
N SER A 452 1.52 7.75 4.27
CA SER A 452 2.24 8.11 5.50
C SER A 452 1.34 8.81 6.55
N ALA A 453 0.11 9.18 6.19
CA ALA A 453 -0.91 9.72 7.09
C ALA A 453 -1.90 8.63 7.53
N HIS A 454 -2.78 8.93 8.48
CA HIS A 454 -3.90 8.07 8.86
C HIS A 454 -4.86 7.87 7.68
N PRO A 455 -5.45 6.66 7.47
CA PRO A 455 -5.28 5.40 8.22
C PRO A 455 -4.02 4.60 7.83
N GLY A 456 -3.32 4.95 6.77
CA GLY A 456 -2.06 4.33 6.39
C GLY A 456 -1.95 3.97 4.91
N GLY A 457 -0.90 3.21 4.57
CA GLY A 457 -0.62 2.78 3.20
C GLY A 457 -1.50 1.62 2.73
N GLY A 458 -1.69 1.55 1.43
CA GLY A 458 -2.58 0.64 0.72
C GLY A 458 -3.67 1.42 0.00
N LEU A 459 -4.02 1.01 -1.21
CA LEU A 459 -4.97 1.73 -2.06
C LEU A 459 -6.30 2.04 -1.35
N PRO A 460 -6.99 1.06 -0.72
CA PRO A 460 -8.26 1.31 -0.05
C PRO A 460 -8.11 2.22 1.17
N PHE A 461 -7.02 2.09 1.92
CA PHE A 461 -6.78 2.94 3.11
C PHE A 461 -6.51 4.39 2.72
N VAL A 462 -5.82 4.61 1.62
CA VAL A 462 -5.56 5.95 1.07
C VAL A 462 -6.87 6.58 0.56
N ALA A 463 -7.76 5.81 -0.07
CA ALA A 463 -9.09 6.27 -0.49
C ALA A 463 -9.99 6.61 0.71
N ALA A 464 -9.94 5.79 1.78
CA ALA A 464 -10.63 6.09 3.04
C ALA A 464 -10.08 7.36 3.71
N GLY A 465 -8.76 7.55 3.72
CA GLY A 465 -8.14 8.78 4.22
C GLY A 465 -8.58 10.04 3.47
N ALA A 466 -8.77 9.93 2.16
CA ALA A 466 -9.28 11.02 1.34
C ALA A 466 -10.72 11.40 1.71
N ARG A 467 -11.57 10.41 2.05
CA ARG A 467 -12.93 10.66 2.56
C ARG A 467 -12.86 11.39 3.91
N ILE A 468 -12.04 10.89 4.83
CA ILE A 468 -11.85 11.53 6.14
C ILE A 468 -11.42 13.00 5.98
N VAL A 469 -10.49 13.30 5.08
CA VAL A 469 -10.05 14.69 4.83
C VAL A 469 -11.18 15.52 4.26
N ALA A 470 -11.96 15.02 3.31
CA ALA A 470 -13.10 15.76 2.75
C ALA A 470 -14.16 16.06 3.81
N ASP A 471 -14.49 15.08 4.66
CA ASP A 471 -15.43 15.26 5.78
C ASP A 471 -14.91 16.32 6.77
N LEU A 472 -13.63 16.31 7.12
CA LEU A 472 -13.01 17.30 8.01
C LEU A 472 -13.00 18.71 7.41
N VAL A 473 -12.84 18.84 6.09
CA VAL A 473 -12.94 20.13 5.39
C VAL A 473 -14.38 20.63 5.43
N ALA A 474 -15.36 19.76 5.15
CA ALA A 474 -16.78 20.10 5.19
C ALA A 474 -17.23 20.54 6.60
N ASP A 475 -16.84 19.80 7.65
CA ASP A 475 -17.17 20.12 9.04
C ASP A 475 -16.61 21.48 9.48
N ARG A 476 -15.49 21.91 8.91
CA ARG A 476 -14.78 23.13 9.33
C ARG A 476 -15.16 24.36 8.51
N HIS A 477 -15.59 24.16 7.26
CA HIS A 477 -15.81 25.21 6.27
C HIS A 477 -17.18 25.14 5.60
N GLY A 478 -18.03 24.18 5.97
CA GLY A 478 -19.34 23.92 5.33
C GLY A 478 -20.49 24.85 5.73
N ASP A 479 -20.30 25.77 6.71
CA ASP A 479 -21.31 26.73 7.18
C ASP A 479 -21.05 28.17 6.72
N SER A 480 -20.34 28.38 5.62
CA SER A 480 -20.06 29.74 5.09
C SER A 480 -20.74 30.03 3.77
#